data_7214fac6f68be48c30512ef75e731f6c
#
_entry.id   7214fac6f68be48c30512ef75e731f6c
#
_cell.length_a   1.000
_cell.length_b   1.000
_cell.length_c   1.000
_cell.angle_alpha   90.00
_cell.angle_beta   90.00
_cell.angle_gamma   90.00
#
_symmetry.space_group_name_H-M   'P 1'
#
loop_
_entity.id
_entity.type
_entity.pdbx_description
1 polymer ?
#
loop_
_entity_poly.entity_id
_entity_poly.type
_entity_poly.pdbx_seq_one_letter_code
_entity_poly.pdbx_strand_id
1 'polypeptide(L)'
;MNVLLISSSPHKQKSSTFLLAGEVLRGLREEGVICETLHLDDFKVLFCKHCEACHKNLLRCSLKDDVQGILKKMLNADGIVFASPNYINQVTASMKALFDRSAHFIHCKRLFNKYVAGVVSSGSGQNKEVLDYIAFYGHTCAAQYSGGVSALRQFGEDTKAEAFKLGKKLASDMKEKKLYPDQMQIIEQGKQHFARIIKLRKDDWQEEYKYWVEKGWL
;
A
#
# COMPACT_ATOMS: atom_id res chain seq x y z
N MET A 1 -8.28 -0.42 -15.94
CA MET A 1 -7.68 -0.18 -14.61
C MET A 1 -7.33 -1.52 -13.99
N ASN A 2 -6.25 -1.57 -13.22
CA ASN A 2 -5.77 -2.77 -12.54
C ASN A 2 -5.54 -2.51 -11.04
N VAL A 3 -5.91 -3.46 -10.21
CA VAL A 3 -5.73 -3.41 -8.76
C VAL A 3 -4.91 -4.61 -8.30
N LEU A 4 -3.94 -4.35 -7.45
CA LEU A 4 -3.12 -5.35 -6.79
C LEU A 4 -3.62 -5.57 -5.36
N LEU A 5 -4.10 -6.77 -5.03
CA LEU A 5 -4.29 -7.20 -3.65
C LEU A 5 -2.98 -7.78 -3.12
N ILE A 6 -2.47 -7.22 -2.03
CA ILE A 6 -1.34 -7.75 -1.26
C ILE A 6 -1.89 -8.27 0.07
N SER A 7 -1.91 -9.59 0.22
CA SER A 7 -2.35 -10.28 1.43
C SER A 7 -1.16 -10.78 2.24
N SER A 8 -1.14 -10.51 3.53
CA SER A 8 -0.06 -10.92 4.43
C SER A 8 -0.49 -11.93 5.50
N SER A 9 -1.60 -12.60 5.28
CA SER A 9 -2.00 -13.68 6.18
C SER A 9 -1.30 -14.99 5.85
N PRO A 10 -0.64 -15.65 6.82
CA PRO A 10 0.00 -16.95 6.60
C PRO A 10 -1.00 -18.06 6.25
N HIS A 11 -2.28 -17.86 6.55
CA HIS A 11 -3.33 -18.82 6.18
C HIS A 11 -3.83 -18.65 4.73
N LYS A 12 -3.30 -17.66 3.99
CA LYS A 12 -3.60 -17.41 2.58
C LYS A 12 -5.11 -17.42 2.32
N GLN A 13 -5.58 -18.24 1.37
CA GLN A 13 -6.99 -18.34 0.98
C GLN A 13 -7.94 -18.76 2.11
N LYS A 14 -7.43 -19.40 3.18
CA LYS A 14 -8.21 -19.85 4.33
C LYS A 14 -8.38 -18.77 5.41
N SER A 15 -7.76 -17.60 5.23
CA SER A 15 -7.84 -16.54 6.23
C SER A 15 -9.10 -15.70 6.12
N SER A 16 -9.66 -15.30 7.25
CA SER A 16 -10.79 -14.37 7.30
C SER A 16 -10.46 -13.03 6.62
N THR A 17 -9.21 -12.55 6.77
CA THR A 17 -8.74 -11.33 6.08
C THR A 17 -8.82 -11.48 4.56
N PHE A 18 -8.39 -12.62 4.02
CA PHE A 18 -8.43 -12.85 2.58
C PHE A 18 -9.87 -13.05 2.07
N LEU A 19 -10.71 -13.74 2.83
CA LEU A 19 -12.13 -13.90 2.49
C LEU A 19 -12.83 -12.52 2.43
N LEU A 20 -12.54 -11.64 3.40
CA LEU A 20 -13.07 -10.28 3.42
C LEU A 20 -12.53 -9.46 2.22
N ALA A 21 -11.24 -9.56 1.92
CA ALA A 21 -10.63 -8.92 0.75
C ALA A 21 -11.22 -9.44 -0.57
N GLY A 22 -11.65 -10.70 -0.61
CA GLY A 22 -12.37 -11.29 -1.74
C GLY A 22 -13.65 -10.52 -2.11
N GLU A 23 -14.38 -10.02 -1.11
CA GLU A 23 -15.58 -9.20 -1.34
C GLU A 23 -15.21 -7.82 -1.91
N VAL A 24 -14.08 -7.23 -1.47
CA VAL A 24 -13.56 -5.99 -2.09
C VAL A 24 -13.21 -6.24 -3.56
N LEU A 25 -12.52 -7.37 -3.85
CA LEU A 25 -12.20 -7.72 -5.24
C LEU A 25 -13.45 -8.01 -6.07
N ARG A 26 -14.50 -8.57 -5.48
CA ARG A 26 -15.77 -8.79 -6.17
C ARG A 26 -16.40 -7.45 -6.59
N GLY A 27 -16.43 -6.46 -5.67
CA GLY A 27 -16.91 -5.11 -5.98
C GLY A 27 -16.10 -4.42 -7.08
N LEU A 28 -14.76 -4.57 -7.07
CA LEU A 28 -13.88 -4.05 -8.13
C LEU A 28 -14.14 -4.71 -9.49
N ARG A 29 -14.31 -6.03 -9.53
CA ARG A 29 -14.57 -6.76 -10.78
C ARG A 29 -15.90 -6.41 -11.42
N GLU A 30 -16.95 -6.14 -10.62
CA GLU A 30 -18.23 -5.65 -11.15
C GLU A 30 -18.09 -4.29 -11.86
N GLU A 31 -17.11 -3.48 -11.48
CA GLU A 31 -16.79 -2.22 -12.16
C GLU A 31 -15.77 -2.39 -13.32
N GLY A 32 -15.49 -3.62 -13.74
CA GLY A 32 -14.59 -3.93 -14.86
C GLY A 32 -13.10 -3.78 -14.53
N VAL A 33 -12.74 -3.76 -13.26
CA VAL A 33 -11.33 -3.66 -12.83
C VAL A 33 -10.66 -5.03 -12.86
N ILE A 34 -9.47 -5.11 -13.44
CA ILE A 34 -8.62 -6.31 -13.43
C ILE A 34 -7.95 -6.40 -12.06
N CYS A 35 -8.08 -7.54 -11.39
CA CYS A 35 -7.54 -7.74 -10.04
C CYS A 35 -6.48 -8.84 -10.04
N GLU A 36 -5.27 -8.49 -9.64
CA GLU A 36 -4.19 -9.43 -9.33
C GLU A 36 -4.11 -9.65 -7.83
N THR A 37 -3.79 -10.88 -7.40
CA THR A 37 -3.60 -11.24 -5.98
C THR A 37 -2.19 -11.74 -5.74
N LEU A 38 -1.60 -11.26 -4.63
CA LEU A 38 -0.30 -11.64 -4.15
C LEU A 38 -0.39 -11.99 -2.65
N HIS A 39 0.05 -13.18 -2.28
CA HIS A 39 0.22 -13.57 -0.87
C HIS A 39 1.69 -13.43 -0.49
N LEU A 40 2.00 -12.59 0.51
CA LEU A 40 3.40 -12.33 0.90
C LEU A 40 4.13 -13.60 1.37
N ASP A 41 3.41 -14.57 1.92
CA ASP A 41 3.99 -15.85 2.32
C ASP A 41 4.45 -16.76 1.17
N ASP A 42 4.13 -16.40 -0.07
CA ASP A 42 4.65 -17.10 -1.26
C ASP A 42 6.00 -16.52 -1.72
N PHE A 43 6.47 -15.46 -1.07
CA PHE A 43 7.64 -14.70 -1.48
C PHE A 43 8.66 -14.59 -0.36
N LYS A 44 9.92 -14.57 -0.74
CA LYS A 44 11.02 -14.29 0.19
C LYS A 44 11.10 -12.78 0.42
N VAL A 45 10.75 -12.34 1.62
CA VAL A 45 10.80 -10.93 2.05
C VAL A 45 11.78 -10.82 3.23
N LEU A 46 13.00 -10.39 2.96
CA LEU A 46 14.03 -10.18 3.99
C LEU A 46 13.86 -8.81 4.65
N PHE A 47 14.30 -8.70 5.91
CA PHE A 47 14.27 -7.43 6.65
C PHE A 47 15.24 -6.40 6.07
N CYS A 48 14.85 -5.13 6.12
CA CYS A 48 15.69 -4.03 5.69
C CYS A 48 16.99 -3.96 6.53
N LYS A 49 18.14 -3.79 5.86
CA LYS A 49 19.46 -3.62 6.52
C LYS A 49 19.88 -2.14 6.60
N HIS A 50 19.01 -1.23 6.19
CA HIS A 50 19.29 0.21 6.16
C HIS A 50 20.62 0.58 5.46
N CYS A 51 20.90 -0.06 4.32
CA CYS A 51 22.16 0.14 3.57
C CYS A 51 22.10 1.28 2.54
N GLU A 52 20.96 1.95 2.41
CA GLU A 52 20.67 3.07 1.50
C GLU A 52 20.92 2.80 0.01
N ALA A 53 21.16 1.56 -0.41
CA ALA A 53 21.41 1.23 -1.82
C ALA A 53 20.21 1.59 -2.74
N CYS A 54 18.98 1.53 -2.21
CA CYS A 54 17.76 1.89 -2.95
C CYS A 54 17.61 3.40 -3.19
N HIS A 55 18.32 4.25 -2.47
CA HIS A 55 18.34 5.70 -2.67
C HIS A 55 19.33 6.10 -3.76
N LYS A 56 20.42 5.33 -3.89
CA LYS A 56 21.43 5.51 -4.94
C LYS A 56 20.97 4.95 -6.29
N ASN A 57 20.18 3.89 -6.25
CA ASN A 57 19.65 3.22 -7.43
C ASN A 57 18.20 2.80 -7.15
N LEU A 58 17.24 3.53 -7.67
CA LEU A 58 15.81 3.23 -7.49
C LEU A 58 15.48 1.80 -7.95
N LEU A 59 14.66 1.11 -7.16
CA LEU A 59 14.29 -0.30 -7.40
C LEU A 59 15.49 -1.27 -7.43
N ARG A 60 16.63 -0.90 -6.89
CA ARG A 60 17.79 -1.79 -6.72
C ARG A 60 18.14 -1.93 -5.24
N CYS A 61 17.73 -3.02 -4.66
CA CYS A 61 18.13 -3.38 -3.29
C CYS A 61 19.32 -4.33 -3.31
N SER A 62 20.20 -4.21 -2.31
CA SER A 62 21.34 -5.13 -2.12
C SER A 62 20.91 -6.53 -1.69
N LEU A 63 19.70 -6.68 -1.13
CA LEU A 63 19.16 -7.98 -0.71
C LEU A 63 18.61 -8.75 -1.93
N LYS A 64 18.97 -10.03 -2.00
CA LYS A 64 18.52 -10.94 -3.05
C LYS A 64 17.26 -11.67 -2.56
N ASP A 65 16.11 -11.09 -2.87
CA ASP A 65 14.78 -11.61 -2.54
C ASP A 65 13.73 -11.10 -3.54
N ASP A 66 12.45 -11.37 -3.26
CA ASP A 66 11.36 -11.09 -4.20
C ASP A 66 10.78 -9.67 -4.08
N VAL A 67 11.23 -8.88 -3.09
CA VAL A 67 10.63 -7.56 -2.79
C VAL A 67 10.64 -6.62 -3.99
N GLN A 68 11.71 -6.61 -4.79
CA GLN A 68 11.76 -5.72 -5.96
C GLN A 68 10.69 -6.06 -7.01
N GLY A 69 10.40 -7.35 -7.18
CA GLY A 69 9.30 -7.81 -8.05
C GLY A 69 7.93 -7.30 -7.53
N ILE A 70 7.72 -7.40 -6.23
CA ILE A 70 6.50 -6.90 -5.57
C ILE A 70 6.36 -5.38 -5.75
N LEU A 71 7.43 -4.62 -5.49
CA LEU A 71 7.42 -3.16 -5.65
C LEU A 71 7.14 -2.73 -7.10
N LYS A 72 7.66 -3.45 -8.09
CA LYS A 72 7.33 -3.21 -9.51
C LYS A 72 5.85 -3.43 -9.80
N LYS A 73 5.25 -4.49 -9.24
CA LYS A 73 3.80 -4.73 -9.36
C LYS A 73 2.97 -3.61 -8.71
N MET A 74 3.39 -3.11 -7.54
CA MET A 74 2.75 -1.95 -6.89
C MET A 74 2.83 -0.69 -7.76
N LEU A 75 3.96 -0.45 -8.44
CA LEU A 75 4.10 0.68 -9.36
C LEU A 75 3.22 0.56 -10.61
N ASN A 76 2.96 -0.64 -11.09
CA ASN A 76 2.17 -0.88 -12.29
C ASN A 76 0.66 -0.90 -12.02
N ALA A 77 0.23 -1.06 -10.76
CA ALA A 77 -1.18 -1.02 -10.38
C ALA A 77 -1.71 0.41 -10.29
N ASP A 78 -2.98 0.61 -10.66
CA ASP A 78 -3.70 1.88 -10.47
C ASP A 78 -4.17 2.01 -9.01
N GLY A 79 -4.52 0.89 -8.38
CA GLY A 79 -4.90 0.81 -6.98
C GLY A 79 -4.27 -0.39 -6.27
N ILE A 80 -4.14 -0.29 -4.94
CA ILE A 80 -3.58 -1.36 -4.11
C ILE A 80 -4.52 -1.61 -2.93
N VAL A 81 -4.87 -2.88 -2.71
CA VAL A 81 -5.57 -3.31 -1.50
C VAL A 81 -4.55 -4.00 -0.60
N PHE A 82 -4.28 -3.43 0.58
CA PHE A 82 -3.47 -4.07 1.60
C PHE A 82 -4.37 -4.84 2.56
N ALA A 83 -4.20 -6.16 2.63
CA ALA A 83 -4.96 -7.04 3.48
C ALA A 83 -4.06 -7.71 4.52
N SER A 84 -4.25 -7.36 5.79
CA SER A 84 -3.46 -7.89 6.91
C SER A 84 -4.36 -8.33 8.06
N PRO A 85 -4.12 -9.51 8.66
CA PRO A 85 -4.66 -9.75 9.99
C PRO A 85 -4.02 -8.78 10.98
N ASN A 86 -4.75 -8.43 12.03
CA ASN A 86 -4.23 -7.63 13.12
C ASN A 86 -3.39 -8.52 14.04
N TYR A 87 -2.09 -8.25 14.13
CA TYR A 87 -1.18 -8.89 15.07
C TYR A 87 -0.64 -7.83 16.04
N ILE A 88 -1.12 -7.88 17.28
CA ILE A 88 -0.73 -6.94 18.35
C ILE A 88 -0.92 -5.47 17.88
N ASN A 89 -2.14 -5.16 17.45
CA ASN A 89 -2.57 -3.84 16.95
C ASN A 89 -1.71 -3.27 15.80
N GLN A 90 -1.12 -4.18 14.98
CA GLN A 90 -0.31 -3.81 13.81
C GLN A 90 -0.54 -4.76 12.64
N VAL A 91 -0.02 -4.37 11.48
CA VAL A 91 0.11 -5.27 10.33
C VAL A 91 1.07 -6.41 10.66
N THR A 92 0.97 -7.53 9.93
CA THR A 92 1.92 -8.64 10.13
C THR A 92 3.37 -8.22 9.88
N ALA A 93 4.31 -8.96 10.45
CA ALA A 93 5.75 -8.72 10.25
C ALA A 93 6.15 -8.76 8.76
N SER A 94 5.55 -9.65 7.96
CA SER A 94 5.81 -9.72 6.51
C SER A 94 5.34 -8.46 5.77
N MET A 95 4.16 -7.91 6.11
CA MET A 95 3.68 -6.64 5.55
C MET A 95 4.57 -5.48 6.00
N LYS A 96 4.94 -5.44 7.28
CA LYS A 96 5.85 -4.41 7.81
C LYS A 96 7.21 -4.47 7.11
N ALA A 97 7.77 -5.66 6.91
CA ALA A 97 9.01 -5.84 6.18
C ALA A 97 8.92 -5.30 4.74
N LEU A 98 7.80 -5.53 4.03
CA LEU A 98 7.58 -4.93 2.71
C LEU A 98 7.56 -3.40 2.78
N PHE A 99 6.88 -2.82 3.77
CA PHE A 99 6.84 -1.36 3.95
C PHE A 99 8.23 -0.79 4.25
N ASP A 100 9.00 -1.41 5.14
CA ASP A 100 10.38 -1.00 5.46
C ASP A 100 11.31 -1.07 4.24
N ARG A 101 11.07 -2.02 3.35
CA ARG A 101 11.83 -2.22 2.11
C ARG A 101 11.43 -1.29 0.97
N SER A 102 10.39 -0.49 1.17
CA SER A 102 9.87 0.49 0.20
C SER A 102 10.24 1.94 0.54
N ALA A 103 11.33 2.20 1.26
CA ALA A 103 11.73 3.55 1.69
C ALA A 103 11.72 4.58 0.55
N HIS A 104 12.24 4.24 -0.63
CA HIS A 104 12.21 5.11 -1.80
C HIS A 104 10.78 5.40 -2.33
N PHE A 105 9.75 4.61 -1.94
CA PHE A 105 8.35 4.95 -2.25
C PHE A 105 7.90 6.15 -1.44
N ILE A 106 8.32 6.21 -0.18
CA ILE A 106 8.03 7.33 0.73
C ILE A 106 8.79 8.58 0.27
N HIS A 107 10.09 8.46 0.03
CA HIS A 107 10.95 9.58 -0.37
C HIS A 107 10.54 10.15 -1.73
N CYS A 108 10.31 9.30 -2.72
CA CYS A 108 9.99 9.70 -4.09
C CYS A 108 8.49 9.74 -4.40
N LYS A 109 7.61 9.64 -3.36
CA LYS A 109 6.17 9.73 -3.58
C LYS A 109 5.66 8.81 -4.71
N ARG A 110 6.15 7.55 -4.70
CA ARG A 110 6.02 6.64 -5.86
C ARG A 110 4.59 6.15 -6.13
N LEU A 111 3.67 6.34 -5.18
CA LEU A 111 2.25 6.02 -5.37
C LEU A 111 1.41 7.29 -5.66
N PHE A 112 2.04 8.38 -6.07
CA PHE A 112 1.33 9.58 -6.50
C PHE A 112 0.34 9.25 -7.62
N ASN A 113 -0.89 9.79 -7.53
CA ASN A 113 -2.04 9.48 -8.40
C ASN A 113 -2.53 8.03 -8.36
N LYS A 114 -2.20 7.27 -7.33
CA LYS A 114 -2.75 5.92 -7.09
C LYS A 114 -3.65 5.92 -5.86
N TYR A 115 -4.37 4.81 -5.70
CA TYR A 115 -5.35 4.64 -4.64
C TYR A 115 -5.03 3.43 -3.78
N VAL A 116 -5.29 3.55 -2.49
CA VAL A 116 -5.07 2.47 -1.51
C VAL A 116 -6.34 2.20 -0.75
N ALA A 117 -6.62 0.94 -0.48
CA ALA A 117 -7.65 0.50 0.46
C ALA A 117 -7.07 -0.50 1.47
N GLY A 118 -7.62 -0.51 2.68
CA GLY A 118 -7.22 -1.41 3.76
C GLY A 118 -8.26 -2.48 4.05
N VAL A 119 -7.81 -3.71 4.30
CA VAL A 119 -8.65 -4.82 4.78
C VAL A 119 -8.00 -5.45 5.99
N VAL A 120 -8.70 -5.50 7.11
CA VAL A 120 -8.16 -6.02 8.36
C VAL A 120 -9.13 -7.00 9.01
N SER A 121 -8.62 -8.08 9.59
CA SER A 121 -9.42 -8.94 10.47
C SER A 121 -8.65 -9.27 11.75
N SER A 122 -9.38 -9.49 12.83
CA SER A 122 -8.79 -9.85 14.13
C SER A 122 -9.70 -10.75 14.95
N GLY A 123 -9.18 -11.27 16.05
CA GLY A 123 -9.98 -11.89 17.10
C GLY A 123 -10.48 -10.89 18.17
N SER A 124 -9.86 -9.71 18.27
CA SER A 124 -10.09 -8.75 19.38
C SER A 124 -10.95 -7.52 19.00
N GLY A 125 -11.11 -7.23 17.70
CA GLY A 125 -11.87 -6.06 17.22
C GLY A 125 -11.08 -4.74 17.19
N GLN A 126 -9.85 -4.69 17.66
CA GLN A 126 -9.00 -3.49 17.64
C GLN A 126 -8.34 -3.29 16.27
N ASN A 127 -9.15 -3.03 15.25
CA ASN A 127 -8.69 -3.01 13.87
C ASN A 127 -8.43 -1.60 13.32
N LYS A 128 -8.94 -0.58 14.01
CA LYS A 128 -8.84 0.81 13.53
C LYS A 128 -7.38 1.26 13.39
N GLU A 129 -6.54 0.95 14.36
CA GLU A 129 -5.13 1.32 14.39
C GLU A 129 -4.37 0.72 13.19
N VAL A 130 -4.74 -0.50 12.79
CA VAL A 130 -4.12 -1.17 11.64
C VAL A 130 -4.59 -0.55 10.32
N LEU A 131 -5.87 -0.19 10.21
CA LEU A 131 -6.39 0.54 9.05
C LEU A 131 -5.77 1.94 8.96
N ASP A 132 -5.64 2.65 10.07
CA ASP A 132 -4.99 3.96 10.13
C ASP A 132 -3.50 3.86 9.72
N TYR A 133 -2.81 2.79 10.10
CA TYR A 133 -1.42 2.55 9.69
C TYR A 133 -1.30 2.28 8.19
N ILE A 134 -2.23 1.53 7.60
CA ILE A 134 -2.28 1.32 6.15
C ILE A 134 -2.55 2.65 5.42
N ALA A 135 -3.48 3.46 5.92
CA ALA A 135 -3.76 4.80 5.39
C ALA A 135 -2.53 5.70 5.49
N PHE A 136 -1.85 5.73 6.65
CA PHE A 136 -0.61 6.46 6.87
C PHE A 136 0.48 6.05 5.87
N TYR A 137 0.70 4.75 5.66
CA TYR A 137 1.65 4.27 4.65
C TYR A 137 1.27 4.75 3.25
N GLY A 138 -0.02 4.65 2.88
CA GLY A 138 -0.53 5.15 1.60
C GLY A 138 -0.22 6.64 1.41
N HIS A 139 -0.58 7.47 2.37
CA HIS A 139 -0.33 8.92 2.32
C HIS A 139 1.15 9.28 2.26
N THR A 140 2.00 8.57 3.02
CA THR A 140 3.45 8.82 2.97
C THR A 140 4.06 8.48 1.62
N CYS A 141 3.50 7.52 0.90
CA CYS A 141 3.85 7.18 -0.48
C CYS A 141 3.12 8.07 -1.52
N ALA A 142 2.26 8.99 -1.08
CA ALA A 142 1.42 9.91 -1.86
C ALA A 142 0.24 9.25 -2.60
N ALA A 143 -0.26 8.12 -2.12
CA ALA A 143 -1.53 7.56 -2.58
C ALA A 143 -2.73 8.20 -1.87
N GLN A 144 -3.88 8.24 -2.56
CA GLN A 144 -5.17 8.54 -1.94
C GLN A 144 -5.70 7.28 -1.24
N TYR A 145 -6.22 7.41 -0.04
CA TYR A 145 -6.84 6.31 0.70
C TYR A 145 -8.34 6.31 0.48
N SER A 146 -8.85 5.33 -0.25
CA SER A 146 -10.29 5.19 -0.55
C SER A 146 -11.12 4.73 0.65
N GLY A 147 -10.46 4.20 1.68
CA GLY A 147 -11.10 3.71 2.88
C GLY A 147 -10.63 2.32 3.27
N GLY A 148 -11.23 1.79 4.32
CA GLY A 148 -10.92 0.45 4.79
C GLY A 148 -12.15 -0.26 5.33
N VAL A 149 -12.07 -1.58 5.38
CA VAL A 149 -13.05 -2.44 6.01
C VAL A 149 -12.37 -3.38 6.99
N SER A 150 -13.01 -3.64 8.10
CA SER A 150 -12.49 -4.59 9.07
C SER A 150 -13.57 -5.52 9.62
N ALA A 151 -13.12 -6.69 10.09
CA ALA A 151 -14.01 -7.68 10.65
C ALA A 151 -13.38 -8.40 11.85
N LEU A 152 -14.22 -9.01 12.65
CA LEU A 152 -13.83 -10.12 13.51
C LEU A 152 -13.54 -11.36 12.64
N ARG A 153 -12.90 -12.37 13.22
CA ARG A 153 -12.58 -13.62 12.53
C ARG A 153 -13.79 -14.26 11.83
N GLN A 154 -14.97 -14.14 12.44
CA GLN A 154 -16.25 -14.52 11.83
C GLN A 154 -17.04 -13.24 11.56
N PHE A 155 -17.55 -13.09 10.35
CA PHE A 155 -18.31 -11.92 9.94
C PHE A 155 -19.51 -12.32 9.06
N GLY A 156 -20.58 -11.54 9.17
CA GLY A 156 -21.85 -11.76 8.49
C GLY A 156 -21.96 -11.03 7.17
N GLU A 157 -23.17 -11.07 6.58
CA GLU A 157 -23.48 -10.50 5.28
C GLU A 157 -23.32 -8.96 5.26
N ASP A 158 -23.62 -8.27 6.35
CA ASP A 158 -23.47 -6.81 6.42
C ASP A 158 -22.00 -6.40 6.20
N THR A 159 -21.07 -7.08 6.86
CA THR A 159 -19.63 -6.82 6.68
C THR A 159 -19.15 -7.17 5.27
N LYS A 160 -19.69 -8.23 4.67
CA LYS A 160 -19.41 -8.56 3.26
C LYS A 160 -19.93 -7.47 2.33
N ALA A 161 -21.14 -6.96 2.58
CA ALA A 161 -21.71 -5.87 1.80
C ALA A 161 -20.87 -4.57 1.92
N GLU A 162 -20.35 -4.26 3.12
CA GLU A 162 -19.42 -3.14 3.30
C GLU A 162 -18.12 -3.32 2.51
N ALA A 163 -17.53 -4.51 2.57
CA ALA A 163 -16.31 -4.83 1.80
C ALA A 163 -16.57 -4.71 0.28
N PHE A 164 -17.68 -5.23 -0.19
CA PHE A 164 -18.09 -5.10 -1.58
C PHE A 164 -18.28 -3.62 -2.00
N LYS A 165 -18.95 -2.81 -1.18
CA LYS A 165 -19.10 -1.36 -1.41
C LYS A 165 -17.74 -0.64 -1.44
N LEU A 166 -16.79 -1.03 -0.58
CA LEU A 166 -15.43 -0.49 -0.62
C LEU A 166 -14.74 -0.78 -1.96
N GLY A 167 -14.94 -1.97 -2.52
CA GLY A 167 -14.43 -2.31 -3.85
C GLY A 167 -14.99 -1.41 -4.95
N LYS A 168 -16.31 -1.19 -4.96
CA LYS A 168 -16.95 -0.25 -5.91
C LYS A 168 -16.46 1.18 -5.73
N LYS A 169 -16.33 1.62 -4.48
CA LYS A 169 -15.81 2.95 -4.16
C LYS A 169 -14.37 3.15 -4.66
N LEU A 170 -13.50 2.17 -4.46
CA LEU A 170 -12.12 2.22 -4.96
C LEU A 170 -12.09 2.31 -6.49
N ALA A 171 -12.95 1.56 -7.19
CA ALA A 171 -13.08 1.65 -8.65
C ALA A 171 -13.54 3.05 -9.12
N SER A 172 -14.57 3.61 -8.46
CA SER A 172 -15.06 4.98 -8.74
C SER A 172 -13.98 6.02 -8.49
N ASP A 173 -13.31 5.97 -7.33
CA ASP A 173 -12.22 6.90 -6.98
C ASP A 173 -11.10 6.91 -8.03
N MET A 174 -10.69 5.72 -8.51
CA MET A 174 -9.69 5.59 -9.58
C MET A 174 -10.19 6.13 -10.92
N LYS A 175 -11.43 5.83 -11.29
CA LYS A 175 -12.04 6.27 -12.56
C LYS A 175 -12.20 7.77 -12.62
N GLU A 176 -12.67 8.37 -11.54
CA GLU A 176 -12.93 9.80 -11.41
C GLU A 176 -11.66 10.61 -11.05
N LYS A 177 -10.55 9.93 -10.78
CA LYS A 177 -9.31 10.53 -10.25
C LYS A 177 -9.59 11.40 -9.03
N LYS A 178 -10.40 10.87 -8.11
CA LYS A 178 -10.91 11.60 -6.96
C LYS A 178 -9.77 12.06 -6.05
N LEU A 179 -9.80 13.33 -5.69
CA LEU A 179 -8.90 13.91 -4.71
C LEU A 179 -9.65 14.14 -3.39
N TYR A 180 -9.04 13.77 -2.30
CA TYR A 180 -9.52 14.02 -0.94
C TYR A 180 -8.74 15.21 -0.36
N PRO A 181 -9.36 16.38 -0.15
CA PRO A 181 -8.64 17.61 0.23
C PRO A 181 -7.74 17.45 1.45
N ASP A 182 -8.26 16.82 2.52
CA ASP A 182 -7.48 16.61 3.76
C ASP A 182 -6.27 15.70 3.53
N GLN A 183 -6.42 14.66 2.70
CA GLN A 183 -5.33 13.77 2.36
C GLN A 183 -4.30 14.47 1.45
N MET A 184 -4.76 15.31 0.53
CA MET A 184 -3.87 16.10 -0.32
C MET A 184 -3.01 17.06 0.49
N GLN A 185 -3.56 17.64 1.57
CA GLN A 185 -2.78 18.49 2.48
C GLN A 185 -1.65 17.69 3.15
N ILE A 186 -1.94 16.48 3.64
CA ILE A 186 -0.93 15.58 4.25
C ILE A 186 0.14 15.20 3.22
N ILE A 187 -0.27 14.83 2.01
CA ILE A 187 0.63 14.43 0.92
C ILE A 187 1.54 15.60 0.54
N GLU A 188 1.00 16.81 0.40
CA GLU A 188 1.78 17.99 0.02
C GLU A 188 2.77 18.42 1.12
N GLN A 189 2.37 18.38 2.39
CA GLN A 189 3.29 18.61 3.52
C GLN A 189 4.45 17.60 3.50
N GLY A 190 4.12 16.30 3.28
CA GLY A 190 5.13 15.25 3.13
C GLY A 190 6.05 15.47 1.93
N LYS A 191 5.52 15.98 0.82
CA LYS A 191 6.30 16.32 -0.37
C LYS A 191 7.27 17.48 -0.09
N GLN A 192 6.80 18.56 0.53
CA GLN A 192 7.64 19.69 0.92
C GLN A 192 8.76 19.28 1.89
N HIS A 193 8.45 18.39 2.86
CA HIS A 193 9.45 17.86 3.76
C HIS A 193 10.55 17.09 3.00
N PHE A 194 10.18 16.17 2.10
CA PHE A 194 11.14 15.40 1.34
C PHE A 194 11.89 16.21 0.29
N ALA A 195 11.31 17.26 -0.29
CA ALA A 195 12.00 18.18 -1.18
C ALA A 195 13.27 18.77 -0.53
N ARG A 196 13.17 19.14 0.77
CA ARG A 196 14.31 19.66 1.53
C ARG A 196 15.37 18.57 1.76
N ILE A 197 14.94 17.37 2.17
CA ILE A 197 15.85 16.25 2.45
C ILE A 197 16.58 15.83 1.17
N ILE A 198 15.86 15.68 0.06
CA ILE A 198 16.43 15.27 -1.23
C ILE A 198 17.47 16.30 -1.72
N LYS A 199 17.22 17.60 -1.55
CA LYS A 199 18.23 18.65 -1.88
C LYS A 199 19.47 18.53 -1.01
N LEU A 200 19.31 18.29 0.28
CA LEU A 200 20.44 18.14 1.21
C LEU A 200 21.26 16.87 0.95
N ARG A 201 20.60 15.80 0.49
CA ARG A 201 21.23 14.50 0.27
C ARG A 201 21.52 14.21 -1.21
N LYS A 202 21.56 15.23 -2.09
CA LYS A 202 21.69 15.07 -3.55
C LYS A 202 22.88 14.22 -3.98
N ASP A 203 23.99 14.32 -3.25
CA ASP A 203 25.24 13.62 -3.58
C ASP A 203 25.21 12.16 -3.09
N ASP A 204 24.48 11.88 -2.00
CA ASP A 204 24.29 10.54 -1.45
C ASP A 204 23.14 9.77 -2.13
N TRP A 205 22.04 10.46 -2.47
CA TRP A 205 20.80 9.89 -3.01
C TRP A 205 20.55 10.33 -4.46
N GLN A 206 21.55 10.09 -5.30
CA GLN A 206 21.64 10.61 -6.66
C GLN A 206 20.42 10.27 -7.54
N GLU A 207 19.94 9.01 -7.49
CA GLU A 207 18.78 8.60 -8.30
C GLU A 207 17.46 9.16 -7.76
N GLU A 208 17.31 9.33 -6.45
CA GLU A 208 16.15 10.01 -5.88
C GLU A 208 16.15 11.49 -6.25
N TYR A 209 17.30 12.16 -6.17
CA TYR A 209 17.43 13.56 -6.60
C TYR A 209 17.07 13.73 -8.06
N LYS A 210 17.64 12.90 -8.95
CA LYS A 210 17.34 12.89 -10.37
C LYS A 210 15.84 12.69 -10.65
N TYR A 211 15.20 11.72 -9.96
CA TYR A 211 13.77 11.48 -10.07
C TYR A 211 12.95 12.72 -9.70
N TRP A 212 13.31 13.45 -8.65
CA TRP A 212 12.62 14.66 -8.23
C TRP A 212 12.77 15.80 -9.24
N VAL A 213 13.95 15.96 -9.84
CA VAL A 213 14.20 16.92 -10.92
C VAL A 213 13.35 16.58 -12.16
N GLU A 214 13.34 15.32 -12.57
CA GLU A 214 12.54 14.85 -13.71
C GLU A 214 11.02 15.06 -13.50
N LYS A 215 10.56 15.05 -12.26
CA LYS A 215 9.15 15.34 -11.89
C LYS A 215 8.84 16.83 -11.79
N GLY A 216 9.83 17.70 -11.87
CA GLY A 216 9.64 19.14 -11.63
C GLY A 216 9.22 19.47 -10.20
N TRP A 217 9.69 18.70 -9.22
CA TRP A 217 9.34 18.87 -7.81
C TRP A 217 10.42 19.55 -6.98
N LEU A 218 11.58 19.85 -7.56
CA LEU A 218 12.70 20.58 -6.95
C LEU A 218 12.91 21.94 -7.62
#